data_c1031cb4bcfc07cb67315804dccc354e
#
_entry.id   c1031cb4bcfc07cb67315804dccc354e
#
_cell.length_a   1.000
_cell.length_b   1.000
_cell.length_c   1.000
_cell.angle_alpha   90.00
_cell.angle_beta   90.00
_cell.angle_gamma   90.00
#
_symmetry.space_group_name_H-M   'P 1'
#
loop_
_entity.id
_entity.type
_entity.pdbx_description
1 polymer ?
#
loop_
_entity_poly.entity_id
_entity_poly.type
_entity_poly.pdbx_seq_one_letter_code
_entity_poly.pdbx_strand_id
1 'polypeptide(L)'
;LKTHNPYKEVPDMSDLRTYHGPNPYVLNIEETTLANDAFRDTLWTGQYLQMTVMSIPAGGEIGAEVHDDHDQFLRLESGKGRIMIGEDKDNLDIDQVVEDDFAIFVPAGKWHNFVNEGSEPAKLYSIYAAPDHVKGTIHETKEDADNDPNEQH
;
A
#
# COMPACT_ATOMS: atom_id res chain seq x y z
N LEU A 1 25.82 -5.43 -21.70
CA LEU A 1 25.18 -5.27 -20.38
C LEU A 1 23.96 -4.38 -20.52
N LYS A 2 22.79 -4.98 -20.34
CA LYS A 2 21.58 -4.19 -20.27
C LYS A 2 21.54 -3.48 -18.92
N THR A 3 21.58 -2.17 -18.94
CA THR A 3 21.29 -1.41 -17.74
C THR A 3 19.84 -1.63 -17.36
N HIS A 4 19.61 -2.06 -16.14
CA HIS A 4 18.27 -2.23 -15.62
C HIS A 4 17.61 -0.85 -15.55
N ASN A 5 16.51 -0.69 -16.27
CA ASN A 5 15.68 0.51 -16.18
C ASN A 5 14.28 0.09 -15.72
N PRO A 6 13.94 0.36 -14.46
CA PRO A 6 12.66 -0.07 -13.91
C PRO A 6 11.45 0.53 -14.65
N TYR A 7 11.66 1.64 -15.38
CA TYR A 7 10.57 2.26 -16.13
C TYR A 7 10.36 1.61 -17.51
N LYS A 8 11.28 0.75 -17.94
CA LYS A 8 11.18 0.01 -19.20
C LYS A 8 10.82 -1.45 -19.02
N GLU A 9 10.77 -1.94 -17.78
CA GLU A 9 10.29 -3.29 -17.53
C GLU A 9 8.83 -3.40 -17.92
N VAL A 10 8.51 -4.49 -18.61
CA VAL A 10 7.14 -4.80 -18.99
C VAL A 10 6.71 -6.01 -18.18
N PRO A 11 5.94 -5.82 -17.08
CA PRO A 11 5.37 -6.94 -16.34
C PRO A 11 4.37 -7.70 -17.20
N ASP A 12 3.89 -8.82 -16.70
CA ASP A 12 2.83 -9.58 -17.33
C ASP A 12 1.66 -8.67 -17.68
N MET A 13 1.13 -8.79 -18.88
CA MET A 13 0.04 -7.93 -19.37
C MET A 13 -1.20 -7.97 -18.47
N SER A 14 -1.44 -9.08 -17.77
CA SER A 14 -2.55 -9.19 -16.84
C SER A 14 -2.37 -8.26 -15.64
N ASP A 15 -1.12 -7.92 -15.27
CA ASP A 15 -0.79 -7.06 -14.15
C ASP A 15 -0.68 -5.58 -14.53
N LEU A 16 -0.85 -5.27 -15.82
CA LEU A 16 -0.79 -3.88 -16.32
C LEU A 16 -2.14 -3.18 -16.38
N ARG A 17 -3.23 -3.89 -16.09
CA ARG A 17 -4.60 -3.36 -16.29
C ARG A 17 -4.88 -2.04 -15.56
N THR A 18 -4.20 -1.78 -14.46
CA THR A 18 -4.38 -0.57 -13.66
C THR A 18 -3.11 0.28 -13.52
N TYR A 19 -1.97 -0.21 -14.03
CA TYR A 19 -0.68 0.47 -13.88
C TYR A 19 -0.55 1.65 -14.85
N HIS A 20 -0.26 2.84 -14.33
CA HIS A 20 -0.15 4.09 -15.08
C HIS A 20 1.23 4.75 -15.02
N GLY A 21 2.09 4.34 -14.11
CA GLY A 21 3.42 4.94 -13.98
C GLY A 21 4.41 4.45 -15.03
N PRO A 22 5.51 5.20 -15.27
CA PRO A 22 5.83 6.47 -14.63
C PRO A 22 5.29 7.71 -15.36
N ASN A 23 4.36 7.53 -16.29
CA ASN A 23 3.80 8.64 -17.08
C ASN A 23 2.98 9.58 -16.18
N PRO A 24 2.87 10.86 -16.55
CA PRO A 24 1.97 11.75 -15.82
C PRO A 24 0.56 11.15 -15.73
N TYR A 25 -0.06 11.26 -14.57
CA TYR A 25 -1.34 10.62 -14.30
C TYR A 25 -2.19 11.50 -13.41
N VAL A 26 -3.43 11.71 -13.83
CA VAL A 26 -4.43 12.48 -13.08
C VAL A 26 -5.65 11.58 -12.88
N LEU A 27 -6.11 11.47 -11.66
CA LEU A 27 -7.21 10.57 -11.32
C LEU A 27 -8.10 11.19 -10.23
N ASN A 28 -9.32 10.72 -10.16
CA ASN A 28 -10.14 10.90 -8.95
C ASN A 28 -9.71 9.82 -7.96
N ILE A 29 -8.91 10.18 -6.98
CA ILE A 29 -8.28 9.20 -6.10
C ILE A 29 -9.29 8.51 -5.18
N GLU A 30 -10.32 9.22 -4.73
CA GLU A 30 -11.39 8.63 -3.93
C GLU A 30 -12.13 7.57 -4.74
N GLU A 31 -12.57 7.91 -5.94
CA GLU A 31 -13.30 7.00 -6.81
C GLU A 31 -12.48 5.75 -7.13
N THR A 32 -11.20 5.93 -7.47
CA THR A 32 -10.30 4.82 -7.78
C THR A 32 -10.09 3.92 -6.57
N THR A 33 -9.88 4.50 -5.40
CA THR A 33 -9.67 3.76 -4.16
C THR A 33 -10.90 2.96 -3.78
N LEU A 34 -12.08 3.56 -3.86
CA LEU A 34 -13.34 2.89 -3.51
C LEU A 34 -13.68 1.75 -4.49
N ALA A 35 -13.30 1.88 -5.75
CA ALA A 35 -13.56 0.87 -6.77
C ALA A 35 -12.62 -0.34 -6.70
N ASN A 36 -11.51 -0.23 -5.98
CA ASN A 36 -10.52 -1.31 -5.89
C ASN A 36 -10.98 -2.43 -4.96
N ASP A 37 -10.96 -3.66 -5.45
CA ASP A 37 -11.25 -4.86 -4.67
C ASP A 37 -10.03 -5.72 -4.40
N ALA A 38 -8.89 -5.42 -5.01
CA ALA A 38 -7.64 -6.15 -4.77
C ALA A 38 -7.08 -5.79 -3.39
N PHE A 39 -6.43 -6.74 -2.74
CA PHE A 39 -5.71 -6.46 -1.49
C PHE A 39 -4.73 -5.31 -1.70
N ARG A 40 -3.93 -5.36 -2.78
CA ARG A 40 -3.03 -4.27 -3.17
C ARG A 40 -2.95 -4.17 -4.69
N ASP A 41 -3.07 -2.96 -5.19
CA ASP A 41 -2.89 -2.65 -6.60
C ASP A 41 -1.96 -1.45 -6.71
N THR A 42 -0.79 -1.65 -7.33
CA THR A 42 0.22 -0.61 -7.49
C THR A 42 -0.09 0.17 -8.76
N LEU A 43 -0.65 1.37 -8.59
CA LEU A 43 -1.18 2.16 -9.70
C LEU A 43 -0.13 3.00 -10.41
N TRP A 44 0.85 3.51 -9.68
CA TRP A 44 1.81 4.45 -10.23
C TRP A 44 3.15 4.37 -9.49
N THR A 45 4.23 4.31 -10.25
CA THR A 45 5.59 4.29 -9.71
C THR A 45 6.44 5.28 -10.47
N GLY A 46 6.90 6.32 -9.80
CA GLY A 46 7.85 7.29 -10.32
C GLY A 46 9.25 7.07 -9.76
N GLN A 47 10.08 8.06 -9.91
CA GLN A 47 11.46 8.00 -9.40
C GLN A 47 11.50 8.07 -7.86
N TYR A 48 10.65 8.91 -7.26
CA TYR A 48 10.68 9.18 -5.82
C TYR A 48 9.35 8.89 -5.13
N LEU A 49 8.35 8.49 -5.87
CA LEU A 49 6.99 8.36 -5.35
C LEU A 49 6.32 7.13 -5.92
N GLN A 50 5.52 6.46 -5.09
CA GLN A 50 4.71 5.33 -5.54
C GLN A 50 3.35 5.40 -4.87
N MET A 51 2.30 5.06 -5.63
CA MET A 51 0.95 5.00 -5.09
C MET A 51 0.37 3.60 -5.23
N THR A 52 -0.21 3.12 -4.15
CA THR A 52 -0.99 1.88 -4.14
C THR A 52 -2.38 2.13 -3.59
N VAL A 53 -3.33 1.32 -4.03
CA VAL A 53 -4.67 1.24 -3.42
C VAL A 53 -4.83 -0.14 -2.81
N MET A 54 -5.55 -0.21 -1.69
CA MET A 54 -5.78 -1.46 -0.98
C MET A 54 -7.23 -1.62 -0.57
N SER A 55 -7.66 -2.87 -0.55
CA SER A 55 -8.93 -3.28 0.04
C SER A 55 -8.62 -4.38 1.06
N ILE A 56 -8.88 -4.10 2.32
CA ILE A 56 -8.61 -5.04 3.41
C ILE A 56 -9.94 -5.57 3.93
N PRO A 57 -10.18 -6.87 3.80
CA PRO A 57 -11.47 -7.43 4.21
C PRO A 57 -11.72 -7.27 5.71
N ALA A 58 -12.99 -7.32 6.11
CA ALA A 58 -13.37 -7.28 7.52
C ALA A 58 -12.61 -8.36 8.28
N GLY A 59 -12.00 -8.00 9.42
CA GLY A 59 -11.18 -8.90 10.22
C GLY A 59 -9.78 -9.12 9.69
N GLY A 60 -9.45 -8.57 8.52
CA GLY A 60 -8.11 -8.67 7.93
C GLY A 60 -7.17 -7.60 8.43
N GLU A 61 -5.92 -7.69 7.97
CA GLU A 61 -4.87 -6.74 8.35
C GLU A 61 -3.84 -6.60 7.23
N ILE A 62 -3.04 -5.53 7.28
CA ILE A 62 -1.88 -5.41 6.41
C ILE A 62 -0.79 -6.38 6.86
N GLY A 63 -0.56 -6.51 8.14
CA GLY A 63 0.55 -7.22 8.78
C GLY A 63 1.59 -6.22 9.26
N ALA A 64 2.24 -6.54 10.37
CA ALA A 64 3.28 -5.64 10.92
C ALA A 64 4.47 -5.58 9.95
N GLU A 65 4.87 -4.36 9.59
CA GLU A 65 5.97 -4.12 8.65
C GLU A 65 6.74 -2.86 9.01
N VAL A 66 7.95 -2.75 8.48
CA VAL A 66 8.81 -1.60 8.62
C VAL A 66 9.50 -1.30 7.29
N HIS A 67 9.63 -0.03 6.97
CA HIS A 67 10.35 0.46 5.78
C HIS A 67 11.45 1.39 6.26
N ASP A 68 12.71 0.95 6.12
CA ASP A 68 13.84 1.69 6.71
C ASP A 68 14.31 2.87 5.85
N ASP A 69 13.97 2.89 4.57
CA ASP A 69 14.53 3.82 3.60
C ASP A 69 13.49 4.73 2.92
N HIS A 70 12.27 4.73 3.39
CA HIS A 70 11.23 5.62 2.85
C HIS A 70 10.12 5.88 3.87
N ASP A 71 9.44 6.99 3.66
CA ASP A 71 8.26 7.35 4.43
C ASP A 71 7.02 6.80 3.73
N GLN A 72 5.93 6.65 4.48
CA GLN A 72 4.66 6.19 3.95
C GLN A 72 3.53 7.07 4.45
N PHE A 73 2.65 7.44 3.54
CA PHE A 73 1.41 8.13 3.82
C PHE A 73 0.25 7.18 3.50
N LEU A 74 -0.70 7.03 4.41
CA LEU A 74 -1.92 6.25 4.16
C LEU A 74 -3.13 7.15 4.41
N ARG A 75 -4.16 6.97 3.60
CA ARG A 75 -5.44 7.61 3.84
C ARG A 75 -6.56 6.60 3.69
N LEU A 76 -7.46 6.57 4.67
CA LEU A 76 -8.64 5.72 4.66
C LEU A 76 -9.78 6.46 3.95
N GLU A 77 -10.31 5.86 2.89
CA GLU A 77 -11.40 6.43 2.11
C GLU A 77 -12.75 5.82 2.51
N SER A 78 -12.75 4.61 3.06
CA SER A 78 -13.97 3.95 3.52
C SER A 78 -13.61 2.85 4.52
N GLY A 79 -14.45 2.66 5.50
CA GLY A 79 -14.26 1.65 6.51
C GLY A 79 -13.69 2.20 7.81
N LYS A 80 -13.27 1.29 8.67
CA LYS A 80 -12.79 1.61 10.02
C LYS A 80 -11.78 0.57 10.42
N GLY A 81 -10.77 0.99 11.16
CA GLY A 81 -9.78 0.06 11.65
C GLY A 81 -8.94 0.67 12.76
N ARG A 82 -7.86 -0.05 13.06
CA ARG A 82 -6.91 0.35 14.09
C ARG A 82 -5.53 0.43 13.47
N ILE A 83 -4.88 1.57 13.67
CA ILE A 83 -3.49 1.77 13.27
C ILE A 83 -2.60 1.68 14.51
N MET A 84 -1.51 0.93 14.37
CA MET A 84 -0.53 0.75 15.44
C MET A 84 0.84 1.08 14.88
N ILE A 85 1.61 1.92 15.57
CA ILE A 85 2.94 2.38 15.13
C ILE A 85 3.88 2.40 16.34
N GLY A 86 5.13 1.96 16.17
CA GLY A 86 6.11 1.98 17.23
C GLY A 86 7.52 1.64 16.79
N GLU A 87 8.42 1.56 17.76
CA GLU A 87 9.86 1.36 17.53
C GLU A 87 10.19 -0.06 17.07
N ASP A 88 9.42 -1.06 17.50
CA ASP A 88 9.55 -2.43 17.05
C ASP A 88 8.17 -3.10 17.00
N LYS A 89 8.09 -4.27 16.37
CA LYS A 89 6.80 -4.93 16.11
C LYS A 89 6.06 -5.35 17.38
N ASP A 90 6.78 -5.48 18.50
CA ASP A 90 6.20 -5.87 19.78
C ASP A 90 5.94 -4.67 20.70
N ASN A 91 6.30 -3.47 20.25
CA ASN A 91 6.14 -2.23 20.99
C ASN A 91 5.55 -1.16 20.09
N LEU A 92 4.27 -1.33 19.75
CA LEU A 92 3.49 -0.41 18.93
C LEU A 92 2.70 0.50 19.85
N ASP A 93 3.36 1.54 20.36
CA ASP A 93 2.83 2.42 21.41
C ASP A 93 1.82 3.46 20.90
N ILE A 94 1.82 3.76 19.61
CA ILE A 94 0.68 4.46 18.99
C ILE A 94 -0.33 3.38 18.61
N ASP A 95 -1.56 3.52 19.11
CA ASP A 95 -2.63 2.58 18.89
C ASP A 95 -3.94 3.35 18.86
N GLN A 96 -4.47 3.57 17.67
CA GLN A 96 -5.60 4.46 17.45
C GLN A 96 -6.60 3.90 16.46
N VAL A 97 -7.88 4.06 16.78
CA VAL A 97 -8.96 3.79 15.85
C VAL A 97 -8.98 4.90 14.79
N VAL A 98 -9.06 4.51 13.53
CA VAL A 98 -9.14 5.41 12.39
C VAL A 98 -10.31 5.01 11.50
N GLU A 99 -10.86 5.98 10.81
CA GLU A 99 -11.99 5.79 9.92
C GLU A 99 -11.84 6.67 8.69
N ASP A 100 -12.89 6.78 7.91
CA ASP A 100 -12.96 7.62 6.73
C ASP A 100 -12.37 9.02 6.98
N ASP A 101 -11.59 9.52 6.03
CA ASP A 101 -10.91 10.82 6.06
C ASP A 101 -9.70 10.93 7.00
N PHE A 102 -9.31 9.84 7.66
CA PHE A 102 -8.10 9.86 8.47
C PHE A 102 -6.86 9.67 7.60
N ALA A 103 -5.85 10.50 7.85
CA ALA A 103 -4.53 10.38 7.25
C ALA A 103 -3.54 9.85 8.28
N ILE A 104 -2.63 9.00 7.84
CA ILE A 104 -1.62 8.35 8.67
C ILE A 104 -0.26 8.61 8.05
N PHE A 105 0.65 9.17 8.83
CA PHE A 105 2.04 9.40 8.41
C PHE A 105 2.95 8.46 9.17
N VAL A 106 3.65 7.60 8.43
CA VAL A 106 4.59 6.63 9.03
C VAL A 106 6.00 7.00 8.58
N PRO A 107 6.84 7.49 9.48
CA PRO A 107 8.23 7.79 9.15
C PRO A 107 9.01 6.52 8.84
N ALA A 108 10.06 6.66 8.02
CA ALA A 108 11.02 5.59 7.78
C ALA A 108 11.53 5.03 9.12
N GLY A 109 11.64 3.72 9.19
CA GLY A 109 12.17 3.02 10.37
C GLY A 109 11.13 2.72 11.45
N LYS A 110 9.88 3.10 11.28
CA LYS A 110 8.83 2.80 12.25
C LYS A 110 8.03 1.57 11.85
N TRP A 111 7.88 0.64 12.77
CA TRP A 111 6.98 -0.48 12.63
C TRP A 111 5.54 -0.02 12.65
N HIS A 112 4.72 -0.59 11.81
CA HIS A 112 3.30 -0.24 11.76
C HIS A 112 2.46 -1.41 11.28
N ASN A 113 1.18 -1.38 11.66
CA ASN A 113 0.17 -2.33 11.18
C ASN A 113 -1.20 -1.66 11.19
N PHE A 114 -2.01 -2.01 10.22
CA PHE A 114 -3.41 -1.63 10.15
C PHE A 114 -4.25 -2.90 10.22
N VAL A 115 -5.22 -2.91 11.14
CA VAL A 115 -6.16 -4.03 11.33
C VAL A 115 -7.57 -3.52 11.08
N ASN A 116 -8.30 -4.19 10.20
CA ASN A 116 -9.70 -3.87 9.94
C ASN A 116 -10.59 -4.49 11.02
N GLU A 117 -11.03 -3.67 11.95
CA GLU A 117 -11.94 -4.08 13.03
C GLU A 117 -13.41 -3.82 12.71
N GLY A 118 -13.70 -3.34 11.52
CA GLY A 118 -15.05 -3.07 11.07
C GLY A 118 -15.72 -4.30 10.45
N SER A 119 -16.94 -4.12 9.98
CA SER A 119 -17.74 -5.17 9.34
C SER A 119 -17.71 -5.11 7.81
N GLU A 120 -17.11 -4.07 7.26
CA GLU A 120 -17.00 -3.83 5.82
C GLU A 120 -15.53 -3.78 5.40
N PRO A 121 -15.21 -3.98 4.10
CA PRO A 121 -13.84 -3.79 3.64
C PRO A 121 -13.33 -2.38 3.95
N ALA A 122 -12.08 -2.27 4.36
CA ALA A 122 -11.41 -0.98 4.51
C ALA A 122 -10.74 -0.62 3.18
N LYS A 123 -11.09 0.51 2.62
CA LYS A 123 -10.56 1.01 1.34
C LYS A 123 -9.61 2.15 1.63
N LEU A 124 -8.35 1.98 1.25
CA LEU A 124 -7.34 2.99 1.51
C LEU A 124 -6.35 3.09 0.35
N TYR A 125 -5.63 4.20 0.31
CA TYR A 125 -4.48 4.33 -0.57
C TYR A 125 -3.24 4.68 0.24
N SER A 126 -2.08 4.32 -0.32
CA SER A 126 -0.78 4.66 0.27
C SER A 126 0.09 5.36 -0.75
N ILE A 127 0.88 6.31 -0.25
CA ILE A 127 1.94 6.97 -1.00
C ILE A 127 3.25 6.64 -0.31
N TYR A 128 4.18 6.06 -1.06
CA TYR A 128 5.53 5.72 -0.58
C TYR A 128 6.53 6.70 -1.19
N ALA A 129 7.40 7.24 -0.39
CA ALA A 129 8.49 8.12 -0.80
C ALA A 129 9.78 7.61 -0.13
N ALA A 130 10.58 6.80 -0.83
CA ALA A 130 10.56 6.35 -2.22
C ALA A 130 9.72 5.09 -2.46
N PRO A 131 9.66 4.58 -3.73
CA PRO A 131 8.91 3.37 -4.07
C PRO A 131 9.34 2.15 -3.26
N ASP A 132 8.37 1.36 -2.83
CA ASP A 132 8.56 0.15 -2.02
C ASP A 132 8.31 -1.13 -2.81
N HIS A 133 7.22 -1.17 -3.58
CA HIS A 133 6.80 -2.36 -4.31
C HIS A 133 7.36 -2.37 -5.73
N VAL A 134 7.49 -3.56 -6.31
CA VAL A 134 7.79 -3.67 -7.74
C VAL A 134 6.64 -2.99 -8.52
N LYS A 135 7.00 -2.15 -9.49
CA LYS A 135 6.02 -1.40 -10.28
C LYS A 135 4.99 -2.35 -10.91
N GLY A 136 3.74 -1.96 -10.89
CA GLY A 136 2.64 -2.72 -11.50
C GLY A 136 2.21 -3.95 -10.70
N THR A 137 2.77 -4.18 -9.51
CA THR A 137 2.41 -5.33 -8.67
C THR A 137 0.93 -5.27 -8.27
N ILE A 138 0.23 -6.38 -8.44
CA ILE A 138 -1.14 -6.57 -7.99
C ILE A 138 -1.18 -7.82 -7.11
N HIS A 139 -1.68 -7.66 -5.89
CA HIS A 139 -2.00 -8.77 -5.00
C HIS A 139 -3.51 -8.80 -4.82
N GLU A 140 -4.16 -9.84 -5.30
CA GLU A 140 -5.61 -9.99 -5.13
C GLU A 140 -5.95 -10.23 -3.66
N THR A 141 -5.07 -10.95 -2.94
CA THR A 141 -5.24 -11.28 -1.53
C THR A 141 -3.98 -10.98 -0.73
N LYS A 142 -4.12 -10.93 0.60
CA LYS A 142 -2.97 -10.82 1.50
C LYS A 142 -2.04 -12.04 1.37
N GLU A 143 -2.60 -13.22 1.15
CA GLU A 143 -1.80 -14.43 0.94
C GLU A 143 -0.88 -14.27 -0.27
N ASP A 144 -1.38 -13.69 -1.36
CA ASP A 144 -0.56 -13.40 -2.54
C ASP A 144 0.61 -12.47 -2.19
N ALA A 145 0.35 -11.46 -1.37
CA ALA A 145 1.38 -10.52 -0.91
C ALA A 145 2.41 -11.24 -0.03
N ASP A 146 1.96 -12.04 0.91
CA ASP A 146 2.83 -12.78 1.83
C ASP A 146 3.72 -13.78 1.11
N ASN A 147 3.25 -14.33 0.00
CA ASN A 147 3.98 -15.33 -0.80
C ASN A 147 4.84 -14.70 -1.90
N ASP A 148 4.78 -13.39 -2.11
CA ASP A 148 5.57 -12.71 -3.13
C ASP A 148 7.00 -12.54 -2.64
N PRO A 149 8.02 -13.14 -3.30
CA PRO A 149 9.40 -13.02 -2.86
C PRO A 149 9.93 -11.59 -2.91
N ASN A 150 9.31 -10.70 -3.69
CA ASN A 150 9.70 -9.29 -3.76
C ASN A 150 9.13 -8.45 -2.62
N GLU A 151 8.25 -9.01 -1.81
CA GLU A 151 7.61 -8.34 -0.68
C GLU A 151 8.19 -8.76 0.68
N GLN A 152 9.29 -9.49 0.68
CA GLN A 152 9.95 -9.91 1.92
C GLN A 152 10.77 -8.76 2.50
N HIS A 153 10.35 -8.26 3.64
CA HIS A 153 10.98 -7.13 4.33
C HIS A 153 11.65 -7.57 5.64
#